data_7fd22848966678684f968803727e2d72
#
_entry.id   7fd22848966678684f968803727e2d72
#
_cell.length_a   1.000
_cell.length_b   1.000
_cell.length_c   1.000
_cell.angle_alpha   90.00
_cell.angle_beta   90.00
_cell.angle_gamma   90.00
#
_symmetry.space_group_name_H-M   'P 1'
#
loop_
_entity.id
_entity.type
_entity.pdbx_description
1 polymer ?
#
loop_
_entity_poly.entity_id
_entity_poly.type
_entity_poly.pdbx_seq_one_letter_code
_entity_poly.pdbx_strand_id
1 'polypeptide(L)'
;MDNKSKYPPIYWGEYSDTIINKYNLKQTVKGEFHGSCPSCGGKDRFWIKEHQGLVKWFCRQCDDFKQIKEEMIYDGVLPTAQEAERWEPVAVNDLSDFKKIEPYHIRKGIDLHGAVQVGLDIVVPIVDINGKRVNQQTITPDGKKKFKQGAPVEGNFLAVGGKLEGVCYLAEGFATACSVAQSTSRPAVFTLNSGNLVKVAKLLQEARP
;
A
#
# COMPACT_ATOMS: atom_id res chain seq x y z
N MET A 1 17.50 0.19 29.49
CA MET A 1 16.40 -0.52 30.20
C MET A 1 15.31 -0.76 29.17
N ASP A 2 15.28 -1.97 28.64
CA ASP A 2 14.32 -2.36 27.59
C ASP A 2 12.91 -2.42 28.19
N ASN A 3 12.11 -1.43 27.86
CA ASN A 3 10.70 -1.38 28.22
C ASN A 3 9.91 -2.31 27.26
N LYS A 4 10.20 -3.62 27.31
CA LYS A 4 9.39 -4.61 26.60
C LYS A 4 7.99 -4.58 27.20
N SER A 5 7.02 -4.23 26.38
CA SER A 5 5.60 -4.32 26.75
C SER A 5 5.32 -5.70 27.35
N LYS A 6 4.74 -5.73 28.55
CA LYS A 6 4.35 -6.95 29.29
C LYS A 6 3.34 -7.82 28.50
N TYR A 7 2.81 -7.33 27.41
CA TYR A 7 1.77 -7.96 26.62
C TYR A 7 2.19 -8.08 25.15
N PRO A 8 1.77 -9.16 24.46
CA PRO A 8 2.05 -9.35 23.06
C PRO A 8 1.39 -8.25 22.19
N PRO A 9 1.88 -8.06 20.97
CA PRO A 9 1.24 -7.21 19.99
C PRO A 9 -0.14 -7.79 19.63
N ILE A 10 -1.13 -6.93 19.47
CA ILE A 10 -2.48 -7.30 19.05
C ILE A 10 -2.60 -7.10 17.54
N TYR A 11 -2.53 -8.19 16.80
CA TYR A 11 -2.54 -8.16 15.33
C TYR A 11 -3.95 -7.94 14.77
N TRP A 12 -4.06 -7.07 13.74
CA TRP A 12 -5.34 -6.75 13.12
C TRP A 12 -6.04 -7.98 12.54
N GLY A 13 -5.34 -8.78 11.75
CA GLY A 13 -5.91 -9.98 11.10
C GLY A 13 -6.37 -11.08 12.06
N GLU A 14 -5.93 -11.03 13.31
CA GLU A 14 -6.24 -12.03 14.33
C GLU A 14 -7.39 -11.60 15.25
N TYR A 15 -7.42 -10.33 15.66
CA TYR A 15 -8.31 -9.86 16.71
C TYR A 15 -9.39 -8.87 16.26
N SER A 16 -9.25 -8.24 15.08
CA SER A 16 -10.18 -7.19 14.64
C SER A 16 -11.63 -7.67 14.56
N ASP A 17 -11.88 -8.81 13.94
CA ASP A 17 -13.24 -9.34 13.77
C ASP A 17 -13.88 -9.71 15.11
N THR A 18 -13.10 -10.28 16.03
CA THR A 18 -13.58 -10.62 17.36
C THR A 18 -13.97 -9.38 18.14
N ILE A 19 -13.14 -8.32 18.09
CA ILE A 19 -13.41 -7.04 18.75
C ILE A 19 -14.65 -6.36 18.12
N ILE A 20 -14.71 -6.29 16.80
CA ILE A 20 -15.82 -5.68 16.05
C ILE A 20 -17.14 -6.36 16.41
N ASN A 21 -17.18 -7.69 16.38
CA ASN A 21 -18.38 -8.46 16.65
C ASN A 21 -18.80 -8.36 18.13
N LYS A 22 -17.88 -8.52 19.08
CA LYS A 22 -18.18 -8.48 20.52
C LYS A 22 -18.80 -7.16 20.95
N TYR A 23 -18.24 -6.03 20.47
CA TYR A 23 -18.70 -4.70 20.85
C TYR A 23 -19.64 -4.06 19.82
N ASN A 24 -20.09 -4.84 18.82
CA ASN A 24 -20.99 -4.41 17.76
C ASN A 24 -20.54 -3.09 17.10
N LEU A 25 -19.23 -3.01 16.79
CA LEU A 25 -18.66 -1.81 16.19
C LEU A 25 -19.12 -1.68 14.74
N LYS A 26 -19.40 -0.47 14.31
CA LYS A 26 -19.84 -0.15 12.95
C LYS A 26 -18.75 0.61 12.21
N GLN A 27 -18.54 0.23 10.96
CA GLN A 27 -17.61 0.97 10.12
C GLN A 27 -18.13 2.37 9.81
N THR A 28 -17.36 3.39 10.14
CA THR A 28 -17.70 4.80 9.92
C THR A 28 -16.93 5.38 8.73
N VAL A 29 -15.65 5.08 8.65
CA VAL A 29 -14.78 5.37 7.51
C VAL A 29 -13.99 4.13 7.14
N LYS A 30 -13.39 4.11 5.96
CA LYS A 30 -12.63 2.93 5.50
C LYS A 30 -11.52 2.57 6.49
N GLY A 31 -11.62 1.37 7.07
CA GLY A 31 -10.63 0.82 8.00
C GLY A 31 -10.75 1.33 9.44
N GLU A 32 -11.84 2.05 9.80
CA GLU A 32 -12.11 2.51 11.16
C GLU A 32 -13.51 2.09 11.61
N PHE A 33 -13.62 1.52 12.82
CA PHE A 33 -14.86 0.99 13.38
C PHE A 33 -15.14 1.64 14.74
N HIS A 34 -16.39 2.07 14.95
CA HIS A 34 -16.83 2.82 16.12
C HIS A 34 -17.97 2.12 16.86
N GLY A 35 -18.05 2.35 18.18
CA GLY A 35 -19.13 1.84 19.02
C GLY A 35 -18.99 2.17 20.49
N SER A 36 -19.64 1.35 21.32
CA SER A 36 -19.57 1.45 22.77
C SER A 36 -18.18 1.10 23.30
N CYS A 37 -17.70 1.87 24.27
CA CYS A 37 -16.43 1.56 24.91
C CYS A 37 -16.58 0.37 25.87
N PRO A 38 -15.67 -0.62 25.82
CA PRO A 38 -15.66 -1.74 26.75
C PRO A 38 -15.66 -1.33 28.23
N SER A 39 -14.92 -0.25 28.54
CA SER A 39 -14.73 0.23 29.91
C SER A 39 -15.83 1.22 30.36
N CYS A 40 -16.07 2.29 29.60
CA CYS A 40 -16.96 3.37 30.05
C CYS A 40 -18.33 3.43 29.36
N GLY A 41 -18.60 2.50 28.43
CA GLY A 41 -19.85 2.44 27.67
C GLY A 41 -20.02 3.59 26.66
N GLY A 42 -21.28 4.02 26.46
CA GLY A 42 -21.63 5.06 25.50
C GLY A 42 -21.95 4.49 24.11
N LYS A 43 -22.39 5.34 23.16
CA LYS A 43 -22.89 4.86 21.87
C LYS A 43 -21.84 4.89 20.75
N ASP A 44 -20.90 5.84 20.79
CA ASP A 44 -19.96 6.13 19.70
C ASP A 44 -18.68 6.80 20.24
N ARG A 45 -18.10 6.20 21.27
CA ARG A 45 -16.93 6.79 21.96
C ARG A 45 -15.65 6.04 21.72
N PHE A 46 -15.77 4.75 21.46
CA PHE A 46 -14.68 3.82 21.24
C PHE A 46 -14.51 3.56 19.76
N TRP A 47 -13.27 3.55 19.30
CA TRP A 47 -12.95 3.15 17.95
C TRP A 47 -11.70 2.28 17.88
N ILE A 48 -11.65 1.46 16.84
CA ILE A 48 -10.48 0.69 16.47
C ILE A 48 -10.12 0.95 15.02
N LYS A 49 -8.84 0.87 14.70
CA LYS A 49 -8.34 0.89 13.32
C LYS A 49 -7.06 0.08 13.18
N GLU A 50 -6.78 -0.32 11.96
CA GLU A 50 -5.50 -0.92 11.60
C GLU A 50 -4.39 0.15 11.52
N HIS A 51 -3.24 -0.17 12.12
CA HIS A 51 -2.03 0.61 11.97
C HIS A 51 -0.79 -0.31 11.98
N GLN A 52 -0.11 -0.42 10.86
CA GLN A 52 1.08 -1.28 10.70
C GLN A 52 0.82 -2.75 11.09
N GLY A 53 -0.31 -3.30 10.68
CA GLY A 53 -0.72 -4.67 11.00
C GLY A 53 -1.27 -4.86 12.42
N LEU A 54 -1.29 -3.84 13.25
CA LEU A 54 -1.75 -3.90 14.65
C LEU A 54 -3.12 -3.23 14.83
N VAL A 55 -3.87 -3.71 15.82
CA VAL A 55 -5.08 -3.03 16.28
C VAL A 55 -4.68 -1.83 17.14
N LYS A 56 -5.12 -0.65 16.74
CA LYS A 56 -5.10 0.56 17.57
C LYS A 56 -6.52 0.87 18.01
N TRP A 57 -6.68 1.27 19.26
CA TRP A 57 -7.96 1.66 19.84
C TRP A 57 -7.84 2.93 20.67
N PHE A 58 -8.97 3.60 20.81
CA PHE A 58 -9.07 4.82 21.58
C PHE A 58 -10.52 5.04 22.04
N CYS A 59 -10.70 5.64 23.20
CA CYS A 59 -12.01 6.10 23.67
C CYS A 59 -11.97 7.60 23.97
N ARG A 60 -12.86 8.36 23.35
CA ARG A 60 -12.94 9.83 23.51
C ARG A 60 -13.33 10.30 24.91
N GLN A 61 -13.83 9.40 25.77
CA GLN A 61 -14.35 9.75 27.09
C GLN A 61 -13.39 9.37 28.22
N CYS A 62 -12.98 8.10 28.30
CA CYS A 62 -12.12 7.67 29.39
C CYS A 62 -10.63 7.81 29.06
N ASP A 63 -10.26 7.74 27.77
CA ASP A 63 -8.86 7.78 27.30
C ASP A 63 -7.93 6.82 28.09
N ASP A 64 -8.51 5.75 28.65
CA ASP A 64 -7.80 4.78 29.48
C ASP A 64 -7.50 3.52 28.67
N PHE A 65 -6.36 3.57 28.00
CA PHE A 65 -5.88 2.44 27.18
C PHE A 65 -5.71 1.15 27.97
N LYS A 66 -5.25 1.26 29.22
CA LYS A 66 -4.96 0.11 30.07
C LYS A 66 -6.25 -0.56 30.53
N GLN A 67 -7.20 0.21 31.04
CA GLN A 67 -8.47 -0.31 31.50
C GLN A 67 -9.29 -0.91 30.34
N ILE A 68 -9.31 -0.25 29.17
CA ILE A 68 -9.97 -0.81 27.98
C ILE A 68 -9.38 -2.17 27.61
N LYS A 69 -8.05 -2.32 27.69
CA LYS A 69 -7.39 -3.59 27.42
C LYS A 69 -7.75 -4.66 28.43
N GLU A 70 -7.78 -4.32 29.72
CA GLU A 70 -8.15 -5.24 30.78
C GLU A 70 -9.59 -5.74 30.62
N GLU A 71 -10.53 -4.85 30.24
CA GLU A 71 -11.92 -5.24 29.93
C GLU A 71 -11.98 -6.17 28.69
N MET A 72 -11.23 -5.89 27.64
CA MET A 72 -11.19 -6.77 26.46
C MET A 72 -10.60 -8.15 26.78
N ILE A 73 -9.65 -8.24 27.71
CA ILE A 73 -9.13 -9.51 28.22
C ILE A 73 -10.18 -10.23 29.04
N TYR A 74 -10.84 -9.53 29.96
CA TYR A 74 -11.92 -10.07 30.80
C TYR A 74 -13.07 -10.61 29.96
N ASP A 75 -13.42 -9.94 28.89
CA ASP A 75 -14.45 -10.33 27.93
C ASP A 75 -14.02 -11.50 27.00
N GLY A 76 -12.79 -12.00 27.15
CA GLY A 76 -12.23 -13.08 26.31
C GLY A 76 -11.96 -12.67 24.85
N VAL A 77 -11.84 -11.37 24.59
CA VAL A 77 -11.58 -10.83 23.25
C VAL A 77 -10.10 -10.76 22.95
N LEU A 78 -9.30 -10.47 23.99
CA LEU A 78 -7.84 -10.46 23.92
C LEU A 78 -7.26 -11.56 24.83
N PRO A 79 -6.09 -12.11 24.48
CA PRO A 79 -5.45 -13.14 25.28
C PRO A 79 -4.96 -12.59 26.63
N THR A 80 -5.03 -13.42 27.66
CA THR A 80 -4.33 -13.17 28.92
C THR A 80 -2.82 -13.19 28.74
N ALA A 81 -2.06 -12.62 29.67
CA ALA A 81 -0.60 -12.67 29.63
C ALA A 81 -0.08 -14.13 29.63
N GLN A 82 -0.75 -15.05 30.31
CA GLN A 82 -0.38 -16.47 30.36
C GLN A 82 -0.68 -17.21 29.06
N GLU A 83 -1.78 -16.87 28.38
CA GLU A 83 -2.09 -17.40 27.04
C GLU A 83 -1.12 -16.86 25.99
N ALA A 84 -0.72 -15.60 26.15
CA ALA A 84 0.27 -14.97 25.29
C ALA A 84 1.68 -15.54 25.49
N GLU A 85 2.05 -15.95 26.70
CA GLU A 85 3.31 -16.65 26.98
C GLU A 85 3.33 -18.10 26.45
N ARG A 86 2.15 -18.71 26.24
CA ARG A 86 2.01 -20.02 25.56
C ARG A 86 2.14 -19.95 24.06
N TRP A 87 2.11 -18.75 23.49
CA TRP A 87 2.39 -18.57 22.08
C TRP A 87 3.91 -18.75 21.86
N GLU A 88 4.33 -19.99 21.71
CA GLU A 88 5.65 -20.27 21.12
C GLU A 88 5.54 -19.88 19.64
N PRO A 89 6.48 -19.07 19.12
CA PRO A 89 6.57 -18.88 17.70
C PRO A 89 6.61 -20.28 17.09
N VAL A 90 5.64 -20.62 16.24
CA VAL A 90 5.74 -21.80 15.40
C VAL A 90 7.09 -21.66 14.74
N ALA A 91 8.03 -22.56 15.10
CA ALA A 91 9.30 -22.63 14.42
C ALA A 91 8.94 -22.88 12.97
N VAL A 92 9.01 -21.85 12.16
CA VAL A 92 8.84 -21.95 10.71
C VAL A 92 10.08 -22.68 10.25
N ASN A 93 10.01 -24.01 10.33
CA ASN A 93 11.10 -24.92 9.97
C ASN A 93 11.35 -24.91 8.47
N ASP A 94 10.49 -24.26 7.72
CA ASP A 94 10.64 -24.09 6.27
C ASP A 94 10.23 -22.67 5.84
N LEU A 95 11.25 -21.81 5.73
CA LEU A 95 11.11 -20.48 5.12
C LEU A 95 10.87 -20.57 3.60
N SER A 96 10.89 -21.79 3.00
CA SER A 96 10.69 -21.98 1.57
C SER A 96 9.25 -21.68 1.14
N ASP A 97 8.26 -21.81 2.04
CA ASP A 97 6.86 -21.49 1.76
C ASP A 97 6.55 -19.98 1.85
N PHE A 98 7.42 -19.18 2.47
CA PHE A 98 7.32 -17.73 2.34
C PHE A 98 7.81 -17.34 0.95
N LYS A 99 6.90 -17.26 -0.01
CA LYS A 99 7.19 -16.56 -1.26
C LYS A 99 7.75 -15.19 -0.90
N LYS A 100 9.07 -15.04 -1.03
CA LYS A 100 9.74 -13.76 -0.83
C LYS A 100 9.02 -12.73 -1.69
N ILE A 101 8.31 -11.80 -1.06
CA ILE A 101 7.60 -10.76 -1.78
C ILE A 101 8.67 -9.82 -2.35
N GLU A 102 8.93 -9.95 -3.63
CA GLU A 102 9.88 -9.10 -4.33
C GLU A 102 9.17 -7.87 -4.90
N PRO A 103 9.83 -6.70 -4.91
CA PRO A 103 9.34 -5.54 -5.62
C PRO A 103 8.96 -5.86 -7.07
N TYR A 104 7.95 -5.19 -7.58
CA TYR A 104 7.39 -5.44 -8.91
C TYR A 104 8.44 -5.44 -10.03
N HIS A 105 9.37 -4.49 -10.01
CA HIS A 105 10.42 -4.35 -11.03
C HIS A 105 11.42 -5.53 -11.01
N ILE A 106 11.80 -6.02 -9.83
CA ILE A 106 12.67 -7.20 -9.69
C ILE A 106 12.00 -8.42 -10.30
N ARG A 107 10.73 -8.67 -9.92
CA ARG A 107 9.95 -9.79 -10.45
C ARG A 107 9.74 -9.70 -11.98
N LYS A 108 9.70 -8.50 -12.53
CA LYS A 108 9.56 -8.27 -13.98
C LYS A 108 10.89 -8.20 -14.74
N GLY A 109 12.04 -8.20 -14.05
CA GLY A 109 13.35 -8.07 -14.64
C GLY A 109 13.56 -6.76 -15.39
N ILE A 110 13.03 -5.65 -14.84
CA ILE A 110 13.10 -4.32 -15.46
C ILE A 110 13.84 -3.32 -14.57
N ASP A 111 14.54 -2.38 -15.21
CA ASP A 111 15.11 -1.23 -14.54
C ASP A 111 14.06 -0.17 -14.23
N LEU A 112 14.33 0.69 -13.24
CA LEU A 112 13.37 1.68 -12.77
C LEU A 112 13.19 2.88 -13.71
N HIS A 113 14.19 3.22 -14.55
CA HIS A 113 14.13 4.29 -15.55
C HIS A 113 13.50 5.61 -15.03
N GLY A 114 13.90 6.06 -13.84
CA GLY A 114 13.38 7.26 -13.22
C GLY A 114 12.18 7.05 -12.28
N ALA A 115 11.63 5.85 -12.20
CA ALA A 115 10.75 5.46 -11.09
C ALA A 115 11.59 5.25 -9.81
N VAL A 116 10.94 5.31 -8.65
CA VAL A 116 11.60 5.17 -7.34
C VAL A 116 10.96 4.03 -6.57
N GLN A 117 11.77 3.18 -5.96
CA GLN A 117 11.29 2.17 -5.02
C GLN A 117 11.03 2.81 -3.66
N VAL A 118 9.85 2.58 -3.10
CA VAL A 118 9.44 3.02 -1.76
C VAL A 118 8.92 1.80 -1.00
N GLY A 119 9.72 1.27 -0.10
CA GLY A 119 9.45 -0.04 0.51
C GLY A 119 9.45 -1.14 -0.56
N LEU A 120 8.34 -1.84 -0.72
CA LEU A 120 8.14 -2.85 -1.76
C LEU A 120 7.41 -2.31 -3.00
N ASP A 121 6.83 -1.13 -2.93
CA ASP A 121 6.14 -0.48 -4.03
C ASP A 121 7.12 0.27 -4.93
N ILE A 122 6.73 0.51 -6.18
CA ILE A 122 7.41 1.47 -7.06
C ILE A 122 6.50 2.65 -7.35
N VAL A 123 7.08 3.84 -7.33
CA VAL A 123 6.42 5.10 -7.67
C VAL A 123 6.97 5.59 -9.00
N VAL A 124 6.13 5.56 -10.02
CA VAL A 124 6.45 5.95 -11.38
C VAL A 124 6.00 7.39 -11.58
N PRO A 125 6.91 8.35 -11.82
CA PRO A 125 6.52 9.73 -12.09
C PRO A 125 5.84 9.84 -13.45
N ILE A 126 4.88 10.73 -13.56
CA ILE A 126 4.16 11.04 -14.81
C ILE A 126 4.37 12.51 -15.08
N VAL A 127 4.83 12.81 -16.30
CA VAL A 127 5.18 14.17 -16.70
C VAL A 127 4.31 14.64 -17.88
N ASP A 128 4.17 15.95 -18.02
CA ASP A 128 3.64 16.57 -19.23
C ASP A 128 4.72 16.66 -20.34
N ILE A 129 4.33 17.21 -21.49
CA ILE A 129 5.24 17.37 -22.65
C ILE A 129 6.45 18.26 -22.36
N ASN A 130 6.37 19.14 -21.36
CA ASN A 130 7.45 20.02 -20.93
C ASN A 130 8.36 19.36 -19.86
N GLY A 131 8.10 18.08 -19.50
CA GLY A 131 8.85 17.38 -18.47
C GLY A 131 8.46 17.72 -17.03
N LYS A 132 7.41 18.52 -16.81
CA LYS A 132 6.92 18.83 -15.47
C LYS A 132 6.15 17.65 -14.91
N ARG A 133 6.50 17.21 -13.69
CA ARG A 133 5.76 16.15 -13.00
C ARG A 133 4.35 16.64 -12.64
N VAL A 134 3.34 15.94 -13.14
CA VAL A 134 1.91 16.28 -12.97
C VAL A 134 1.14 15.20 -12.21
N ASN A 135 1.64 13.95 -12.22
CA ASN A 135 1.01 12.82 -11.55
C ASN A 135 2.06 11.79 -11.13
N GLN A 136 1.61 10.68 -10.56
CA GLN A 136 2.39 9.49 -10.31
C GLN A 136 1.50 8.24 -10.37
N GLN A 137 2.08 7.10 -10.74
CA GLN A 137 1.47 5.80 -10.58
C GLN A 137 2.25 5.01 -9.53
N THR A 138 1.56 4.53 -8.51
CA THR A 138 2.12 3.56 -7.56
C THR A 138 1.77 2.15 -8.03
N ILE A 139 2.78 1.28 -8.09
CA ILE A 139 2.62 -0.13 -8.46
C ILE A 139 3.09 -0.99 -7.29
N THR A 140 2.20 -1.78 -6.76
CA THR A 140 2.47 -2.70 -5.64
C THR A 140 3.18 -3.98 -6.11
N PRO A 141 3.79 -4.76 -5.23
CA PRO A 141 4.47 -6.01 -5.60
C PRO A 141 3.57 -7.00 -6.35
N ASP A 142 2.29 -7.07 -6.03
CA ASP A 142 1.29 -7.90 -6.73
C ASP A 142 0.85 -7.33 -8.10
N GLY A 143 1.32 -6.12 -8.44
CA GLY A 143 1.07 -5.48 -9.73
C GLY A 143 -0.17 -4.60 -9.78
N LYS A 144 -0.83 -4.35 -8.65
CA LYS A 144 -1.91 -3.36 -8.60
C LYS A 144 -1.38 -1.96 -8.84
N LYS A 145 -2.11 -1.18 -9.61
CA LYS A 145 -1.71 0.15 -10.07
C LYS A 145 -2.70 1.21 -9.57
N LYS A 146 -2.19 2.28 -9.00
CA LYS A 146 -3.00 3.40 -8.52
C LYS A 146 -2.39 4.73 -8.96
N PHE A 147 -3.20 5.61 -9.52
CA PHE A 147 -2.83 7.01 -9.77
C PHE A 147 -3.12 7.87 -8.53
N LYS A 148 -2.43 9.00 -8.42
CA LYS A 148 -2.81 10.01 -7.44
C LYS A 148 -4.19 10.55 -7.81
N GLN A 149 -5.14 10.49 -6.88
CA GLN A 149 -6.52 10.91 -7.10
C GLN A 149 -6.57 12.40 -7.46
N GLY A 150 -7.40 12.73 -8.46
CA GLY A 150 -7.58 14.11 -8.94
C GLY A 150 -6.46 14.66 -9.81
N ALA A 151 -5.35 13.93 -9.98
CA ALA A 151 -4.24 14.38 -10.82
C ALA A 151 -4.46 13.98 -12.31
N PRO A 152 -4.03 14.81 -13.28
CA PRO A 152 -4.26 14.58 -14.69
C PRO A 152 -3.51 13.33 -15.19
N VAL A 153 -4.15 12.61 -16.11
CA VAL A 153 -3.60 11.41 -16.78
C VAL A 153 -3.50 11.65 -18.29
N GLU A 154 -4.50 12.30 -18.87
CA GLU A 154 -4.63 12.51 -20.31
C GLU A 154 -3.48 13.33 -20.89
N GLY A 155 -2.87 12.87 -21.98
CA GLY A 155 -1.76 13.54 -22.64
C GLY A 155 -0.40 13.46 -21.91
N ASN A 156 -0.38 12.84 -20.71
CA ASN A 156 0.81 12.73 -19.90
C ASN A 156 1.44 11.34 -20.00
N PHE A 157 2.74 11.22 -19.75
CA PHE A 157 3.51 10.01 -20.01
C PHE A 157 4.79 9.95 -19.16
N LEU A 158 5.57 8.88 -19.31
CA LEU A 158 6.97 8.81 -18.88
C LEU A 158 7.82 8.25 -20.02
N ALA A 159 8.87 8.94 -20.40
CA ALA A 159 9.90 8.40 -21.27
C ALA A 159 10.89 7.53 -20.45
N VAL A 160 11.19 6.35 -20.95
CA VAL A 160 12.13 5.39 -20.35
C VAL A 160 13.21 5.00 -21.37
N GLY A 161 14.38 4.63 -20.90
CA GLY A 161 15.48 4.15 -21.76
C GLY A 161 16.22 5.24 -22.51
N GLY A 162 16.08 6.51 -22.13
CA GLY A 162 16.84 7.62 -22.69
C GLY A 162 16.02 8.79 -23.21
N LYS A 163 16.67 9.70 -23.95
CA LYS A 163 16.02 10.86 -24.55
C LYS A 163 15.15 10.43 -25.73
N LEU A 164 14.01 11.09 -25.91
CA LEU A 164 13.11 10.85 -27.03
C LEU A 164 13.67 11.48 -28.32
N GLU A 165 14.67 10.85 -28.93
CA GLU A 165 15.27 11.28 -30.18
C GLU A 165 15.11 10.19 -31.22
N GLY A 166 14.75 10.55 -32.46
CA GLY A 166 14.55 9.61 -33.58
C GLY A 166 13.36 8.64 -33.29
N VAL A 167 13.58 7.34 -33.52
CA VAL A 167 12.55 6.31 -33.35
C VAL A 167 12.36 6.01 -31.85
N CYS A 168 11.14 6.12 -31.37
CA CYS A 168 10.75 5.69 -30.04
C CYS A 168 9.53 4.74 -30.11
N TYR A 169 9.37 3.93 -29.09
CA TYR A 169 8.24 2.99 -28.97
C TYR A 169 7.22 3.53 -27.95
N LEU A 170 5.96 3.23 -28.17
CA LEU A 170 4.91 3.55 -27.20
C LEU A 170 4.35 2.26 -26.63
N ALA A 171 4.16 2.23 -25.31
CA ALA A 171 3.59 1.09 -24.63
C ALA A 171 2.60 1.55 -23.56
N GLU A 172 1.52 0.82 -23.39
CA GLU A 172 0.48 1.10 -22.39
C GLU A 172 1.01 0.93 -20.96
N GLY A 173 1.77 -0.14 -20.71
CA GLY A 173 2.24 -0.51 -19.39
C GLY A 173 3.67 -0.09 -19.11
N PHE A 174 3.96 0.34 -17.86
CA PHE A 174 5.30 0.72 -17.42
C PHE A 174 6.32 -0.40 -17.66
N ALA A 175 6.03 -1.64 -17.19
CA ALA A 175 6.95 -2.75 -17.39
C ALA A 175 7.20 -3.07 -18.87
N THR A 176 6.18 -2.98 -19.71
CA THR A 176 6.31 -3.18 -21.16
C THR A 176 7.22 -2.12 -21.78
N ALA A 177 7.02 -0.85 -21.43
CA ALA A 177 7.89 0.22 -21.91
C ALA A 177 9.35 0.00 -21.50
N CYS A 178 9.61 -0.38 -20.25
CA CYS A 178 10.94 -0.68 -19.76
C CYS A 178 11.57 -1.87 -20.50
N SER A 179 10.83 -2.98 -20.66
CA SER A 179 11.30 -4.16 -21.39
C SER A 179 11.63 -3.86 -22.85
N VAL A 180 10.81 -3.04 -23.52
CA VAL A 180 11.07 -2.59 -24.89
C VAL A 180 12.33 -1.74 -24.95
N ALA A 181 12.48 -0.79 -24.03
CA ALA A 181 13.68 0.05 -23.97
C ALA A 181 14.94 -0.78 -23.73
N GLN A 182 14.90 -1.73 -22.80
CA GLN A 182 16.04 -2.62 -22.50
C GLN A 182 16.40 -3.52 -23.68
N SER A 183 15.41 -4.14 -24.36
CA SER A 183 15.66 -5.07 -25.45
C SER A 183 16.06 -4.39 -26.76
N THR A 184 15.63 -3.16 -27.01
CA THR A 184 15.90 -2.45 -28.24
C THR A 184 17.05 -1.43 -28.14
N SER A 185 17.47 -1.11 -26.90
CA SER A 185 18.39 0.01 -26.62
C SER A 185 17.89 1.35 -27.19
N ARG A 186 16.56 1.51 -27.31
CA ARG A 186 15.89 2.70 -27.81
C ARG A 186 14.89 3.22 -26.79
N PRO A 187 14.60 4.53 -26.77
CA PRO A 187 13.64 5.08 -25.85
C PRO A 187 12.24 4.51 -26.11
N ALA A 188 11.51 4.27 -25.01
CA ALA A 188 10.11 3.91 -25.04
C ALA A 188 9.30 4.87 -24.16
N VAL A 189 8.02 5.01 -24.47
CA VAL A 189 7.10 5.91 -23.77
C VAL A 189 6.01 5.07 -23.09
N PHE A 190 5.94 5.16 -21.79
CA PHE A 190 4.87 4.63 -20.99
C PHE A 190 3.67 5.57 -21.05
N THR A 191 2.57 5.14 -21.66
CA THR A 191 1.40 5.96 -21.97
C THR A 191 0.22 5.76 -21.00
N LEU A 192 0.40 5.01 -19.92
CA LEU A 192 -0.51 4.83 -18.80
C LEU A 192 -1.70 3.90 -19.06
N ASN A 193 -2.36 4.04 -20.20
CA ASN A 193 -3.48 3.20 -20.67
C ASN A 193 -3.66 3.32 -22.20
N SER A 194 -4.46 2.43 -22.78
CA SER A 194 -4.71 2.37 -24.22
C SER A 194 -5.35 3.64 -24.80
N GLY A 195 -6.30 4.24 -24.06
CA GLY A 195 -6.97 5.48 -24.49
C GLY A 195 -6.02 6.68 -24.56
N ASN A 196 -5.01 6.71 -23.67
CA ASN A 196 -4.01 7.77 -23.67
C ASN A 196 -2.89 7.56 -24.69
N LEU A 197 -2.66 6.34 -25.17
CA LEU A 197 -1.61 6.01 -26.11
C LEU A 197 -1.72 6.84 -27.42
N VAL A 198 -2.92 6.90 -27.99
CA VAL A 198 -3.16 7.68 -29.22
C VAL A 198 -2.95 9.18 -28.98
N LYS A 199 -3.35 9.68 -27.83
CA LYS A 199 -3.19 11.11 -27.48
C LYS A 199 -1.71 11.47 -27.32
N VAL A 200 -0.97 10.65 -26.61
CA VAL A 200 0.48 10.83 -26.43
C VAL A 200 1.21 10.69 -27.76
N ALA A 201 0.82 9.74 -28.63
CA ALA A 201 1.42 9.59 -29.96
C ALA A 201 1.29 10.85 -30.80
N LYS A 202 0.09 11.42 -30.88
CA LYS A 202 -0.19 12.68 -31.59
C LYS A 202 0.61 13.84 -30.98
N LEU A 203 0.58 13.99 -29.68
CA LEU A 203 1.32 15.04 -28.97
C LEU A 203 2.83 14.99 -29.26
N LEU A 204 3.42 13.80 -29.23
CA LEU A 204 4.84 13.62 -29.52
C LEU A 204 5.17 13.86 -30.98
N GLN A 205 4.29 13.50 -31.91
CA GLN A 205 4.44 13.76 -33.34
C GLN A 205 4.39 15.25 -33.64
N GLU A 206 3.47 15.99 -33.03
CA GLU A 206 3.34 17.45 -33.17
C GLU A 206 4.53 18.20 -32.58
N ALA A 207 5.03 17.75 -31.44
CA ALA A 207 6.17 18.37 -30.76
C ALA A 207 7.52 18.06 -31.45
N ARG A 208 7.57 17.05 -32.31
CA ARG A 208 8.78 16.53 -32.96
C ARG A 208 8.49 16.05 -34.38
N PRO A 209 8.25 17.00 -35.30
CA PRO A 209 7.97 16.71 -36.70
C PRO A 209 9.15 16.07 -37.43
#